data_cc3e6a3e2fa2e0c4151e280dbb035a40
#
_entry.id   cc3e6a3e2fa2e0c4151e280dbb035a40
#
_cell.length_a   1.000
_cell.length_b   1.000
_cell.length_c   1.000
_cell.angle_alpha   90.00
_cell.angle_beta   90.00
_cell.angle_gamma   90.00
#
_symmetry.space_group_name_H-M   'P 1'
#
loop_
_entity.id
_entity.type
_entity.pdbx_description
1 polymer ?
#
loop_
_entity_poly.entity_id
_entity_poly.type
_entity_poly.pdbx_seq_one_letter_code
_entity_poly.pdbx_strand_id
1 'polypeptide(L)'
;MAIKIKDRTASSMLKAIKKLVKVLPKKVLKTFTTDRGKEFACYKEVEKLNIKVYFADAYAAWQRGSNENSNGLLREYYPKKTDLGKISNDDLIKKLILLNSRPRKCLNWDNPFNLFLKEVSHLD
;
A
#
# COMPACT_ATOMS: atom_id res chain seq x y z
N MET A 1 -3.07 2.47 2.78
CA MET A 1 -1.91 3.15 3.38
C MET A 1 -0.91 3.51 2.29
N ALA A 2 -0.20 4.60 2.39
CA ALA A 2 0.87 4.99 1.46
C ALA A 2 2.09 5.47 2.24
N ILE A 3 3.26 5.18 1.72
CA ILE A 3 4.55 5.60 2.32
C ILE A 3 5.40 6.22 1.22
N LYS A 4 5.92 7.40 1.47
CA LYS A 4 6.89 8.04 0.57
C LYS A 4 8.24 7.32 0.70
N ILE A 5 8.84 7.02 -0.43
CA ILE A 5 10.22 6.53 -0.53
C ILE A 5 11.09 7.59 -1.20
N LYS A 6 12.37 7.60 -0.85
CA LYS A 6 13.32 8.59 -1.37
C LYS A 6 13.61 8.35 -2.86
N ASP A 7 13.74 7.09 -3.23
CA ASP A 7 14.12 6.65 -4.57
C ASP A 7 13.57 5.24 -4.86
N ARG A 8 13.73 4.78 -6.10
CA ARG A 8 13.28 3.46 -6.53
C ARG A 8 14.38 2.39 -6.39
N THR A 9 15.02 2.34 -5.22
CA THR A 9 16.01 1.32 -4.89
C THR A 9 15.43 0.24 -4.00
N ALA A 10 16.01 -0.96 -4.05
CA ALA A 10 15.63 -2.08 -3.19
C ALA A 10 15.81 -1.73 -1.69
N SER A 11 16.85 -0.96 -1.35
CA SER A 11 17.09 -0.50 0.02
C SER A 11 15.99 0.43 0.53
N SER A 12 15.57 1.41 -0.28
CA SER A 12 14.48 2.33 0.07
C SER A 12 13.14 1.62 0.19
N MET A 13 12.88 0.66 -0.70
CA MET A 13 11.68 -0.17 -0.65
C MET A 13 11.66 -1.04 0.62
N LEU A 14 12.77 -1.70 0.96
CA LEU A 14 12.86 -2.50 2.17
C LEU A 14 12.63 -1.68 3.44
N LYS A 15 13.17 -0.47 3.52
CA LYS A 15 12.93 0.45 4.64
C LYS A 15 11.43 0.82 4.76
N ALA A 16 10.78 1.09 3.64
CA ALA A 16 9.35 1.40 3.62
C ALA A 16 8.51 0.21 4.09
N ILE A 17 8.81 -1.00 3.63
CA ILE A 17 8.12 -2.22 4.05
C ILE A 17 8.33 -2.48 5.55
N LYS A 18 9.56 -2.35 6.06
CA LYS A 18 9.84 -2.49 7.50
C LYS A 18 9.05 -1.45 8.33
N LYS A 19 8.94 -0.22 7.84
CA LYS A 19 8.12 0.82 8.48
C LYS A 19 6.64 0.41 8.50
N LEU A 20 6.12 -0.09 7.40
CA LEU A 20 4.74 -0.57 7.28
C LEU A 20 4.45 -1.70 8.29
N VAL A 21 5.35 -2.68 8.39
CA VAL A 21 5.22 -3.80 9.33
C VAL A 21 5.21 -3.34 10.78
N LYS A 22 5.97 -2.29 11.12
CA LYS A 22 5.99 -1.72 12.48
C LYS A 22 4.71 -0.97 12.84
N VAL A 23 4.09 -0.32 11.86
CA VAL A 23 2.90 0.52 12.08
C VAL A 23 1.63 -0.31 12.11
N LEU A 24 1.55 -1.38 11.33
CA LEU A 24 0.37 -2.23 11.27
C LEU A 24 0.34 -3.24 12.43
N PRO A 25 -0.86 -3.62 12.88
CA PRO A 25 -1.02 -4.68 13.88
C PRO A 25 -0.36 -6.00 13.40
N LYS A 26 0.10 -6.81 14.34
CA LYS A 26 0.68 -8.13 14.05
C LYS A 26 -0.32 -8.98 13.26
N LYS A 27 0.18 -9.82 12.36
CA LYS A 27 -0.61 -10.75 11.52
C LYS A 27 -1.51 -10.09 10.44
N VAL A 28 -1.54 -8.77 10.33
CA VAL A 28 -2.31 -8.09 9.28
C VAL A 28 -1.68 -8.31 7.91
N LEU A 29 -0.36 -8.17 7.81
CA LEU A 29 0.38 -8.38 6.57
C LEU A 29 0.76 -9.85 6.43
N LYS A 30 0.16 -10.53 5.47
CA LYS A 30 0.40 -11.95 5.18
C LYS A 30 1.19 -12.13 3.88
N THR A 31 0.83 -11.35 2.88
CA THR A 31 1.42 -11.45 1.54
C THR A 31 1.60 -10.09 0.90
N PHE A 32 2.59 -9.99 0.01
CA PHE A 32 2.72 -8.89 -0.94
C PHE A 32 2.66 -9.44 -2.36
N THR A 33 1.89 -8.77 -3.21
CA THR A 33 1.93 -9.00 -4.66
C THR A 33 2.52 -7.78 -5.34
N THR A 34 3.62 -7.96 -6.05
CA THR A 34 4.38 -6.90 -6.69
C THR A 34 4.56 -7.18 -8.19
N ASP A 35 5.03 -6.19 -8.93
CA ASP A 35 5.62 -6.46 -10.24
C ASP A 35 7.09 -6.89 -10.11
N ARG A 36 7.72 -7.14 -11.24
CA ARG A 36 9.14 -7.53 -11.30
C ARG A 36 10.08 -6.33 -11.37
N GLY A 37 9.70 -5.21 -10.76
CA GLY A 37 10.55 -4.04 -10.65
C GLY A 37 11.81 -4.33 -9.84
N LYS A 38 12.93 -3.72 -10.25
CA LYS A 38 14.23 -3.88 -9.56
C LYS A 38 14.20 -3.43 -8.09
N GLU A 39 13.28 -2.55 -7.73
CA GLU A 39 13.04 -2.13 -6.34
C GLU A 39 12.57 -3.27 -5.43
N PHE A 40 12.01 -4.34 -6.01
CA PHE A 40 11.57 -5.52 -5.29
C PHE A 40 12.63 -6.64 -5.22
N ALA A 41 13.87 -6.36 -5.63
CA ALA A 41 14.98 -7.30 -5.45
C ALA A 41 15.25 -7.62 -3.96
N CYS A 42 14.70 -6.81 -3.04
CA CYS A 42 14.74 -7.06 -1.60
C CYS A 42 13.72 -8.13 -1.11
N TYR A 43 13.04 -8.84 -1.99
CA TYR A 43 11.95 -9.75 -1.60
C TYR A 43 12.36 -10.82 -0.59
N LYS A 44 13.58 -11.35 -0.69
CA LYS A 44 14.11 -12.34 0.27
C LYS A 44 14.21 -11.77 1.69
N GLU A 45 14.60 -10.49 1.82
CA GLU A 45 14.63 -9.79 3.11
C GLU A 45 13.23 -9.54 3.66
N VAL A 46 12.26 -9.30 2.77
CA VAL A 46 10.85 -9.15 3.15
C VAL A 46 10.28 -10.47 3.64
N GLU A 47 10.62 -11.57 3.00
CA GLU A 47 10.17 -12.92 3.41
C GLU A 47 10.69 -13.32 4.80
N LYS A 48 11.85 -12.81 5.22
CA LYS A 48 12.35 -12.98 6.61
C LYS A 48 11.43 -12.33 7.66
N LEU A 49 10.52 -11.45 7.26
CA LEU A 49 9.51 -10.85 8.13
C LEU A 49 8.21 -11.69 8.22
N ASN A 50 8.25 -12.94 7.78
CA ASN A 50 7.08 -13.83 7.68
C ASN A 50 5.98 -13.34 6.73
N ILE A 51 6.37 -12.65 5.68
CA ILE A 51 5.48 -12.15 4.64
C ILE A 51 5.85 -12.82 3.32
N LYS A 52 4.92 -13.53 2.71
CA LYS A 52 5.15 -14.13 1.39
C LYS A 52 5.09 -13.05 0.30
N VAL A 53 6.06 -13.06 -0.60
CA VAL A 53 6.10 -12.16 -1.75
C VAL A 53 5.77 -12.94 -3.02
N TYR A 54 4.77 -12.45 -3.74
CA TYR A 54 4.36 -12.97 -5.04
C TYR A 54 4.65 -11.93 -6.12
N PHE A 55 5.10 -12.39 -7.27
CA PHE A 55 5.32 -11.53 -8.43
C PHE A 55 4.18 -11.71 -9.42
N ALA A 56 3.57 -10.61 -9.81
CA ALA A 56 2.58 -10.64 -10.88
C ALA A 56 3.22 -11.05 -12.21
N ASP A 57 2.48 -11.78 -13.02
CA ASP A 57 2.95 -12.18 -14.35
C ASP A 57 3.09 -10.96 -15.26
N ALA A 58 4.00 -11.07 -16.22
CA ALA A 58 4.16 -10.05 -17.24
C ALA A 58 2.83 -9.84 -17.99
N TYR A 59 2.48 -8.58 -18.21
CA TYR A 59 1.22 -8.18 -18.88
C TYR A 59 -0.08 -8.61 -18.20
N ALA A 60 -0.03 -9.05 -16.94
CA ALA A 60 -1.19 -9.47 -16.14
C ALA A 60 -1.64 -8.35 -15.17
N ALA A 61 -2.03 -7.20 -15.71
CA ALA A 61 -2.44 -6.03 -14.93
C ALA A 61 -3.61 -6.33 -13.97
N TRP A 62 -4.51 -7.23 -14.36
CA TRP A 62 -5.65 -7.66 -13.53
C TRP A 62 -5.25 -8.29 -12.19
N GLN A 63 -4.06 -8.88 -12.08
CA GLN A 63 -3.54 -9.42 -10.83
C GLN A 63 -3.29 -8.35 -9.77
N ARG A 64 -3.29 -7.08 -10.16
CA ARG A 64 -3.11 -5.90 -9.31
C ARG A 64 -4.21 -4.84 -9.48
N GLY A 65 -5.40 -5.24 -9.91
CA GLY A 65 -6.49 -4.32 -10.19
C GLY A 65 -6.85 -3.41 -9.00
N SER A 66 -6.78 -3.92 -7.77
CA SER A 66 -6.99 -3.11 -6.56
C SER A 66 -5.95 -2.01 -6.40
N ASN A 67 -4.69 -2.25 -6.79
CA ASN A 67 -3.65 -1.23 -6.76
C ASN A 67 -3.91 -0.13 -7.79
N GLU A 68 -4.32 -0.48 -8.99
CA GLU A 68 -4.66 0.49 -10.03
C GLU A 68 -5.82 1.39 -9.60
N ASN A 69 -6.88 0.80 -9.04
CA ASN A 69 -8.00 1.55 -8.51
C ASN A 69 -7.57 2.49 -7.37
N SER A 70 -6.79 2.00 -6.42
CA SER A 70 -6.28 2.80 -5.30
C SER A 70 -5.38 3.94 -5.76
N ASN A 71 -4.53 3.68 -6.76
CA ASN A 71 -3.70 4.72 -7.37
C ASN A 71 -4.55 5.76 -8.10
N GLY A 72 -5.61 5.35 -8.80
CA GLY A 72 -6.57 6.24 -9.43
C GLY A 72 -7.21 7.19 -8.43
N LEU A 73 -7.67 6.68 -7.31
CA LEU A 73 -8.26 7.49 -6.23
C LEU A 73 -7.24 8.47 -5.62
N LEU A 74 -6.01 8.04 -5.43
CA LEU A 74 -4.95 8.93 -4.91
C LEU A 74 -4.61 10.03 -5.93
N ARG A 75 -4.70 9.76 -7.23
CA ARG A 75 -4.49 10.72 -8.31
C ARG A 75 -5.53 11.84 -8.36
N GLU A 76 -6.68 11.69 -7.71
CA GLU A 76 -7.63 12.79 -7.54
C GLU A 76 -7.01 13.95 -6.74
N TYR A 77 -6.16 13.64 -5.75
CA TYR A 77 -5.47 14.64 -4.92
C TYR A 77 -4.08 15.01 -5.46
N TYR A 78 -3.42 14.06 -6.10
CA TYR A 78 -2.07 14.22 -6.66
C TYR A 78 -2.05 13.81 -8.13
N PRO A 79 -2.48 14.70 -9.04
CA PRO A 79 -2.51 14.43 -10.48
C PRO A 79 -1.15 14.02 -11.02
N LYS A 80 -1.13 13.42 -12.20
CA LYS A 80 0.13 13.14 -12.93
C LYS A 80 0.95 14.42 -13.05
N LYS A 81 2.28 14.29 -12.96
CA LYS A 81 3.25 15.39 -12.95
C LYS A 81 3.33 16.19 -11.63
N THR A 82 2.56 15.87 -10.60
CA THR A 82 2.76 16.43 -9.27
C THR A 82 4.13 16.00 -8.72
N ASP A 83 4.91 16.95 -8.22
CA ASP A 83 6.16 16.66 -7.54
C ASP A 83 5.88 16.08 -6.15
N LEU A 84 5.88 14.76 -6.05
CA LEU A 84 5.64 14.06 -4.80
C LEU A 84 6.72 14.33 -3.74
N GLY A 85 7.89 14.80 -4.15
CA GLY A 85 8.95 15.18 -3.24
C GLY A 85 8.56 16.35 -2.35
N LYS A 86 7.78 17.28 -2.88
CA LYS A 86 7.32 18.50 -2.19
C LYS A 86 6.12 18.28 -1.28
N ILE A 87 5.45 17.15 -1.36
CA ILE A 87 4.28 16.84 -0.54
C ILE A 87 4.76 16.44 0.86
N SER A 88 4.21 17.07 1.90
CA SER A 88 4.49 16.71 3.28
C SER A 88 3.85 15.36 3.65
N ASN A 89 4.42 14.68 4.64
CA ASN A 89 3.81 13.46 5.17
C ASN A 89 2.45 13.75 5.80
N ASP A 90 2.27 14.90 6.44
CA ASP A 90 1.01 15.29 7.06
C ASP A 90 -0.09 15.50 6.02
N ASP A 91 0.22 16.13 4.88
CA ASP A 91 -0.73 16.28 3.78
C ASP A 91 -1.12 14.91 3.22
N LEU A 92 -0.16 14.03 2.99
CA LEU A 92 -0.42 12.66 2.52
C LEU A 92 -1.34 11.89 3.49
N ILE A 93 -1.08 11.97 4.79
CA ILE A 93 -1.92 11.34 5.83
C ILE A 93 -3.34 11.88 5.79
N LYS A 94 -3.52 13.19 5.70
CA LYS A 94 -4.85 13.82 5.58
C LYS A 94 -5.62 13.31 4.37
N LYS A 95 -4.98 13.22 3.20
CA LYS A 95 -5.62 12.71 1.98
C LYS A 95 -5.98 11.23 2.09
N LEU A 96 -5.12 10.42 2.71
CA LEU A 96 -5.40 9.01 2.98
C LEU A 96 -6.58 8.82 3.93
N ILE A 97 -6.69 9.64 4.97
CA ILE A 97 -7.85 9.63 5.87
C ILE A 97 -9.13 9.93 5.08
N LEU A 98 -9.12 10.95 4.24
CA LEU A 98 -10.27 11.30 3.39
C LEU A 98 -10.66 10.13 2.48
N LEU A 99 -9.70 9.49 1.80
CA LEU A 99 -9.96 8.35 0.91
C LEU A 99 -10.51 7.14 1.65
N ASN A 100 -9.98 6.84 2.83
CA ASN A 100 -10.36 5.66 3.60
C ASN A 100 -11.65 5.86 4.43
N SER A 101 -12.12 7.09 4.55
CA SER A 101 -13.38 7.43 5.21
C SER A 101 -14.55 7.51 4.23
N ARG A 102 -14.32 7.42 2.91
CA ARG A 102 -15.38 7.45 1.90
C ARG A 102 -16.16 6.14 1.87
N PRO A 103 -17.48 6.15 1.93
CA PRO A 103 -18.31 4.98 1.66
C PRO A 103 -18.06 4.47 0.24
N ARG A 104 -18.00 3.15 0.08
CA ARG A 104 -17.77 2.51 -1.23
C ARG A 104 -18.85 1.48 -1.52
N LYS A 105 -19.43 1.53 -2.70
CA LYS A 105 -20.47 0.59 -3.13
C LYS A 105 -20.00 -0.87 -3.03
N CYS A 106 -18.75 -1.17 -3.42
CA CYS A 106 -18.18 -2.51 -3.32
C CYS A 106 -18.02 -3.02 -1.88
N LEU A 107 -18.15 -2.15 -0.89
CA LEU A 107 -18.10 -2.46 0.54
C LEU A 107 -19.47 -2.30 1.21
N ASN A 108 -20.57 -2.48 0.48
CA ASN A 108 -21.93 -2.24 0.96
C ASN A 108 -22.12 -0.84 1.60
N TRP A 109 -21.50 0.18 0.99
CA TRP A 109 -21.51 1.58 1.44
C TRP A 109 -20.79 1.83 2.77
N ASP A 110 -20.11 0.84 3.32
CA ASP A 110 -19.14 1.05 4.41
C ASP A 110 -17.84 1.62 3.86
N ASN A 111 -16.98 2.11 4.73
CA ASN A 111 -15.71 2.68 4.34
C ASN A 111 -14.54 1.73 4.65
N PRO A 112 -13.39 1.87 3.94
CA PRO A 112 -12.23 1.01 4.16
C PRO A 112 -11.70 1.01 5.59
N PHE A 113 -11.78 2.15 6.27
CA PHE A 113 -11.28 2.28 7.63
C PHE A 113 -12.08 1.43 8.63
N ASN A 114 -13.41 1.51 8.56
CA ASN A 114 -14.28 0.71 9.44
C ASN A 114 -14.09 -0.80 9.21
N LEU A 115 -14.01 -1.22 7.94
CA LEU A 115 -13.80 -2.63 7.64
C LEU A 115 -12.44 -3.11 8.11
N PHE A 116 -11.40 -2.30 7.94
CA PHE A 116 -10.07 -2.63 8.45
C PHE A 116 -10.09 -2.83 9.97
N LEU A 117 -10.74 -1.95 10.72
CA LEU A 117 -10.87 -2.10 12.18
C LEU A 117 -11.61 -3.39 12.57
N LYS A 118 -12.69 -3.73 11.86
CA LYS A 118 -13.44 -4.98 12.09
C LYS A 118 -12.54 -6.19 11.86
N GLU A 119 -11.82 -6.23 10.75
CA GLU A 119 -10.91 -7.34 10.42
C GLU A 119 -9.77 -7.47 11.45
N VAL A 120 -9.19 -6.35 11.87
CA VAL A 120 -8.12 -6.35 12.89
C VAL A 120 -8.61 -6.91 14.22
N SER A 121 -9.86 -6.62 14.62
CA SER A 121 -10.44 -7.12 15.87
C SER A 121 -10.60 -8.65 15.90
N HIS A 122 -10.58 -9.31 14.75
CA HIS A 122 -10.67 -10.77 14.62
C HIS A 122 -9.31 -11.48 14.54
N LEU A 123 -8.21 -10.76 14.61
CA LEU A 123 -6.85 -11.32 14.49
C LEU A 123 -6.23 -11.77 15.81
N ASP A 124 -6.89 -11.55 16.88
CA ASP A 124 -6.44 -11.92 18.24
C ASP A 124 -6.56 -13.43 18.51
#